data_6f50dfa3bcb057b3762b1bdb7ec81c19
#
_entry.id   6f50dfa3bcb057b3762b1bdb7ec81c19
#
_cell.length_a   1.000
_cell.length_b   1.000
_cell.length_c   1.000
_cell.angle_alpha   90.00
_cell.angle_beta   90.00
_cell.angle_gamma   90.00
#
_symmetry.space_group_name_H-M   'P 1'
#
loop_
_entity.id
_entity.type
_entity.pdbx_description
1 polymer ?
#
loop_
_entity_poly.entity_id
_entity_poly.type
_entity_poly.pdbx_seq_one_letter_code
_entity_poly.pdbx_strand_id
1 'polypeptide(L)'
;MGRRVAFVLFLAAFSGCAQTGMFASGNLTQVQLGQPNYKVVATDVAGSATAGYLLGVSAPMGVTNHTLALARIQGTGQLYREALADLWARFAAANGPIAGRRLALVNVRYDSDNTNLIVYTKPRLTIRADIVEFGE
;
A
#
# COMPACT_ATOMS: atom_id res chain seq x y z
N MET A 1 -44.68 4.58 -16.75
CA MET A 1 -43.38 4.25 -17.35
C MET A 1 -42.20 4.96 -16.62
N GLY A 2 -42.32 6.21 -16.24
CA GLY A 2 -41.21 6.99 -15.62
C GLY A 2 -40.60 6.45 -14.30
N ARG A 3 -41.40 5.87 -13.39
CA ARG A 3 -40.90 5.33 -12.11
C ARG A 3 -39.99 4.12 -12.26
N ARG A 4 -40.22 3.28 -13.26
CA ARG A 4 -39.37 2.07 -13.52
C ARG A 4 -38.05 2.46 -14.17
N VAL A 5 -38.03 3.48 -15.03
CA VAL A 5 -36.84 4.01 -15.66
C VAL A 5 -35.93 4.72 -14.62
N ALA A 6 -36.53 5.50 -13.71
CA ALA A 6 -35.78 6.16 -12.63
C ALA A 6 -35.12 5.14 -11.67
N PHE A 7 -35.79 4.01 -11.39
CA PHE A 7 -35.25 2.97 -10.53
C PHE A 7 -34.08 2.22 -11.18
N VAL A 8 -34.15 1.96 -12.49
CA VAL A 8 -33.06 1.32 -13.25
C VAL A 8 -31.85 2.26 -13.38
N LEU A 9 -32.06 3.55 -13.61
CA LEU A 9 -31.01 4.56 -13.62
C LEU A 9 -30.33 4.71 -12.24
N PHE A 10 -31.10 4.61 -11.16
CA PHE A 10 -30.58 4.65 -9.80
C PHE A 10 -29.71 3.41 -9.47
N LEU A 11 -30.12 2.21 -9.90
CA LEU A 11 -29.32 1.00 -9.75
C LEU A 11 -28.05 1.00 -10.61
N ALA A 12 -28.08 1.57 -11.81
CA ALA A 12 -26.90 1.69 -12.67
C ALA A 12 -25.84 2.65 -12.11
N ALA A 13 -26.24 3.66 -11.32
CA ALA A 13 -25.31 4.58 -10.66
C ALA A 13 -24.50 3.93 -9.54
N PHE A 14 -24.91 2.77 -8.99
CA PHE A 14 -24.19 2.05 -7.95
C PHE A 14 -23.24 0.96 -8.48
N SER A 15 -23.21 0.69 -9.77
CA SER A 15 -22.36 -0.35 -10.36
C SER A 15 -20.94 0.11 -10.69
N GLY A 16 -20.55 1.32 -10.35
CA GLY A 16 -19.22 1.88 -10.57
C GLY A 16 -18.21 1.54 -9.49
N CYS A 17 -17.89 0.26 -9.27
CA CYS A 17 -16.67 -0.11 -8.53
C CYS A 17 -15.47 0.03 -9.48
N ALA A 18 -14.84 1.20 -9.50
CA ALA A 18 -13.54 1.35 -10.15
C ALA A 18 -12.45 0.91 -9.16
N GLN A 19 -11.96 -0.30 -9.29
CA GLN A 19 -10.70 -0.72 -8.69
C GLN A 19 -9.60 -0.40 -9.70
N THR A 20 -8.81 0.61 -9.43
CA THR A 20 -7.62 0.93 -10.22
C THR A 20 -6.40 0.63 -9.38
N GLY A 21 -5.83 -0.56 -9.57
CA GLY A 21 -4.49 -0.87 -9.10
C GLY A 21 -3.49 -0.08 -9.96
N MET A 22 -2.58 0.65 -9.34
CA MET A 22 -1.47 1.28 -10.01
C MET A 22 -0.18 0.64 -9.52
N PHE A 23 0.46 -0.11 -10.39
CA PHE A 23 1.77 -0.68 -10.16
C PHE A 23 2.84 0.36 -10.49
N ALA A 24 3.46 0.94 -9.48
CA ALA A 24 4.66 1.75 -9.65
C ALA A 24 5.88 0.89 -9.30
N SER A 25 6.56 0.34 -10.30
CA SER A 25 7.85 -0.29 -10.10
C SER A 25 8.95 0.78 -10.13
N GLY A 26 9.32 1.26 -8.97
CA GLY A 26 10.54 2.03 -8.80
C GLY A 26 11.57 1.14 -8.12
N ASN A 27 12.73 0.95 -8.74
CA ASN A 27 13.86 0.26 -8.11
C ASN A 27 14.50 1.23 -7.09
N LEU A 28 13.80 1.48 -6.00
CA LEU A 28 14.29 2.31 -4.91
C LEU A 28 15.08 1.41 -3.96
N THR A 29 16.37 1.31 -4.22
CA THR A 29 17.30 0.67 -3.29
C THR A 29 17.73 1.71 -2.25
N GLN A 30 17.48 1.44 -0.98
CA GLN A 30 17.87 2.33 0.12
C GLN A 30 19.40 2.39 0.32
N VAL A 31 20.14 1.43 -0.21
CA VAL A 31 21.58 1.32 -0.13
C VAL A 31 22.17 0.91 -1.47
N GLN A 32 23.31 1.50 -1.83
CA GLN A 32 24.09 1.03 -2.98
C GLN A 32 24.90 -0.20 -2.54
N LEU A 33 24.63 -1.33 -3.18
CA LEU A 33 25.35 -2.58 -2.97
C LEU A 33 26.63 -2.56 -3.80
N GLY A 34 27.65 -1.89 -3.28
CA GLY A 34 28.93 -1.71 -3.98
C GLY A 34 29.96 -2.83 -3.74
N GLN A 35 29.75 -3.66 -2.74
CA GLN A 35 30.63 -4.77 -2.36
C GLN A 35 29.85 -6.01 -1.94
N PRO A 36 30.40 -7.22 -2.11
CA PRO A 36 29.70 -8.49 -1.81
C PRO A 36 29.75 -8.82 -0.29
N ASN A 37 29.56 -7.81 0.59
CA ASN A 37 29.55 -7.99 2.04
C ASN A 37 28.13 -8.14 2.60
N TYR A 38 27.20 -8.60 1.80
CA TYR A 38 25.80 -8.81 2.20
C TYR A 38 25.30 -10.18 1.74
N LYS A 39 24.26 -10.63 2.41
CA LYS A 39 23.46 -11.80 1.98
C LYS A 39 21.99 -11.40 1.88
N VAL A 40 21.28 -11.96 0.92
CA VAL A 40 19.81 -11.85 0.86
C VAL A 40 19.24 -12.80 1.91
N VAL A 41 18.52 -12.25 2.87
CA VAL A 41 17.93 -13.05 3.98
C VAL A 41 16.44 -13.29 3.80
N ALA A 42 15.77 -12.49 2.97
CA ALA A 42 14.39 -12.73 2.55
C ALA A 42 14.11 -12.04 1.21
N THR A 43 13.25 -12.64 0.41
CA THR A 43 12.79 -12.09 -0.88
C THR A 43 11.28 -11.89 -0.85
N ASP A 44 10.82 -10.86 -1.58
CA ASP A 44 9.39 -10.54 -1.78
C ASP A 44 8.58 -10.43 -0.46
N VAL A 45 9.20 -9.87 0.58
CA VAL A 45 8.51 -9.58 1.83
C VAL A 45 7.51 -8.46 1.59
N ALA A 46 6.24 -8.68 1.95
CA ALA A 46 5.18 -7.74 1.71
C ALA A 46 4.60 -7.20 3.02
N GLY A 47 4.37 -5.89 3.07
CA GLY A 47 3.60 -5.23 4.12
C GLY A 47 2.53 -4.33 3.53
N SER A 48 1.38 -4.20 4.17
CA SER A 48 0.28 -3.42 3.65
C SER A 48 -0.40 -2.57 4.71
N ALA A 49 -0.94 -1.43 4.28
CA ALA A 49 -1.75 -0.56 5.10
C ALA A 49 -2.99 -0.09 4.36
N THR A 50 -4.05 0.19 5.11
CA THR A 50 -5.31 0.72 4.58
C THR A 50 -5.81 1.87 5.44
N ALA A 51 -6.44 2.86 4.80
CA ALA A 51 -7.21 3.87 5.50
C ALA A 51 -8.65 3.90 4.98
N GLY A 52 -9.60 4.31 5.81
CA GLY A 52 -11.00 4.43 5.44
C GLY A 52 -11.50 5.85 5.64
N TYR A 53 -12.23 6.38 4.64
CA TYR A 53 -12.76 7.73 4.63
C TYR A 53 -14.23 7.73 4.25
N LEU A 54 -14.99 8.63 4.87
CA LEU A 54 -16.37 8.92 4.51
C LEU A 54 -16.45 10.13 3.58
N LEU A 55 -17.35 10.05 2.58
CA LEU A 55 -17.61 11.12 1.62
C LEU A 55 -16.31 11.68 1.04
N GLY A 56 -15.51 10.80 0.44
CA GLY A 56 -14.22 11.16 -0.09
C GLY A 56 -13.92 10.52 -1.44
N VAL A 57 -12.92 11.10 -2.10
CA VAL A 57 -12.33 10.56 -3.32
C VAL A 57 -10.83 10.42 -3.10
N SER A 58 -10.29 9.29 -3.45
CA SER A 58 -8.86 9.02 -3.40
C SER A 58 -8.34 8.75 -4.80
N ALA A 59 -7.24 9.40 -5.15
CA ALA A 59 -6.56 9.18 -6.41
C ALA A 59 -5.06 8.95 -6.17
N PRO A 60 -4.48 7.94 -6.84
CA PRO A 60 -3.05 7.73 -6.80
C PRO A 60 -2.33 8.81 -7.62
N MET A 61 -1.28 9.38 -7.06
CA MET A 61 -0.37 10.30 -7.75
C MET A 61 1.06 9.80 -7.54
N GLY A 62 1.56 9.00 -8.49
CA GLY A 62 2.86 8.32 -8.34
C GLY A 62 2.83 7.33 -7.17
N VAL A 63 3.79 7.45 -6.24
CA VAL A 63 3.89 6.59 -5.04
C VAL A 63 3.02 7.08 -3.87
N THR A 64 2.26 8.16 -4.06
CA THR A 64 1.41 8.74 -3.01
C THR A 64 -0.06 8.64 -3.39
N ASN A 65 -0.91 8.49 -2.37
CA ASN A 65 -2.36 8.59 -2.50
C ASN A 65 -2.83 9.93 -1.93
N HIS A 66 -3.47 10.74 -2.76
CA HIS A 66 -4.14 11.94 -2.32
C HIS A 66 -5.61 11.65 -2.09
N THR A 67 -6.07 11.88 -0.87
CA THR A 67 -7.46 11.68 -0.48
C THR A 67 -8.06 13.00 -0.04
N LEU A 68 -9.11 13.41 -0.72
CA LEU A 68 -9.99 14.49 -0.28
C LEU A 68 -11.23 13.85 0.34
N ALA A 69 -11.45 14.03 1.64
CA ALA A 69 -12.56 13.39 2.33
C ALA A 69 -13.09 14.29 3.46
N LEU A 70 -14.35 14.10 3.82
CA LEU A 70 -14.98 14.81 4.90
C LEU A 70 -14.51 14.32 6.27
N ALA A 71 -14.38 12.99 6.42
CA ALA A 71 -13.92 12.37 7.68
C ALA A 71 -13.12 11.10 7.42
N ARG A 72 -12.09 10.87 8.24
CA ARG A 72 -11.37 9.60 8.30
C ARG A 72 -11.96 8.76 9.43
N ILE A 73 -12.29 7.51 9.13
CA ILE A 73 -12.90 6.56 10.07
C ILE A 73 -12.03 5.34 10.37
N GLN A 74 -10.97 5.11 9.61
CA GLN A 74 -10.06 3.98 9.80
C GLN A 74 -8.62 4.34 9.40
N GLY A 75 -7.64 3.79 10.13
CA GLY A 75 -6.20 4.00 9.90
C GLY A 75 -5.71 5.38 10.32
N THR A 76 -4.39 5.59 10.36
CA THR A 76 -3.80 6.89 10.68
C THR A 76 -3.71 7.82 9.47
N GLY A 77 -3.85 7.27 8.26
CA GLY A 77 -3.62 7.97 7.00
C GLY A 77 -2.15 8.01 6.58
N GLN A 78 -1.24 7.46 7.38
CA GLN A 78 0.19 7.35 7.07
C GLN A 78 0.48 5.97 6.45
N LEU A 79 -0.14 5.69 5.31
CA LEU A 79 -0.13 4.37 4.67
C LEU A 79 1.28 3.81 4.48
N TYR A 80 2.25 4.65 4.06
CA TYR A 80 3.63 4.22 3.87
C TYR A 80 4.27 3.71 5.17
N ARG A 81 4.14 4.48 6.26
CA ARG A 81 4.71 4.10 7.57
C ARG A 81 4.08 2.82 8.11
N GLU A 82 2.77 2.71 8.01
CA GLU A 82 2.03 1.52 8.47
C GLU A 82 2.38 0.29 7.64
N ALA A 83 2.43 0.40 6.30
CA ALA A 83 2.82 -0.69 5.42
C ALA A 83 4.28 -1.13 5.66
N LEU A 84 5.19 -0.18 5.88
CA LEU A 84 6.58 -0.49 6.21
C LEU A 84 6.70 -1.19 7.57
N ALA A 85 5.94 -0.75 8.58
CA ALA A 85 5.90 -1.40 9.88
C ALA A 85 5.35 -2.83 9.80
N ASP A 86 4.28 -3.05 9.01
CA ASP A 86 3.73 -4.39 8.76
C ASP A 86 4.74 -5.30 8.04
N LEU A 87 5.50 -4.76 7.06
CA LEU A 87 6.56 -5.50 6.38
C LEU A 87 7.63 -5.98 7.38
N TRP A 88 8.13 -5.08 8.22
CA TRP A 88 9.14 -5.44 9.21
C TRP A 88 8.60 -6.41 10.28
N ALA A 89 7.35 -6.27 10.69
CA ALA A 89 6.71 -7.19 11.62
C ALA A 89 6.60 -8.62 11.05
N ARG A 90 6.21 -8.75 9.77
CA ARG A 90 6.15 -10.03 9.07
C ARG A 90 7.53 -10.65 8.89
N PHE A 91 8.52 -9.85 8.52
CA PHE A 91 9.90 -10.32 8.43
C PHE A 91 10.39 -10.84 9.79
N ALA A 92 10.17 -10.08 10.87
CA ALA A 92 10.58 -10.47 12.21
C ALA A 92 9.89 -11.76 12.68
N ALA A 93 8.62 -11.93 12.36
CA ALA A 93 7.87 -13.15 12.69
C ALA A 93 8.44 -14.42 12.00
N ALA A 94 8.94 -14.27 10.77
CA ALA A 94 9.49 -15.39 9.99
C ALA A 94 10.98 -15.63 10.21
N ASN A 95 11.77 -14.56 10.49
CA ASN A 95 13.24 -14.58 10.47
C ASN A 95 13.87 -14.18 11.82
N GLY A 96 13.06 -14.02 12.87
CA GLY A 96 13.52 -13.61 14.20
C GLY A 96 13.70 -12.09 14.36
N PRO A 97 14.13 -11.65 15.56
CA PRO A 97 14.21 -10.24 15.91
C PRO A 97 15.10 -9.45 14.95
N ILE A 98 14.72 -8.20 14.65
CA ILE A 98 15.48 -7.28 13.81
C ILE A 98 16.50 -6.44 14.61
N ALA A 99 16.31 -6.35 15.92
CA ALA A 99 17.19 -5.56 16.78
C ALA A 99 18.64 -6.07 16.74
N GLY A 100 19.59 -5.14 16.54
CA GLY A 100 21.02 -5.44 16.45
C GLY A 100 21.49 -6.00 15.10
N ARG A 101 20.60 -6.28 14.15
CA ARG A 101 20.94 -6.74 12.80
C ARG A 101 21.12 -5.55 11.86
N ARG A 102 22.06 -5.67 10.91
CA ARG A 102 22.33 -4.66 9.87
C ARG A 102 21.51 -4.97 8.62
N LEU A 103 20.23 -4.67 8.68
CA LEU A 103 19.28 -4.99 7.60
C LEU A 103 19.00 -3.77 6.71
N ALA A 104 18.81 -4.01 5.42
CA ALA A 104 18.33 -2.99 4.48
C ALA A 104 17.32 -3.57 3.49
N LEU A 105 16.44 -2.70 3.00
CA LEU A 105 15.49 -3.02 1.96
C LEU A 105 16.11 -2.71 0.59
N VAL A 106 15.99 -3.66 -0.32
CA VAL A 106 16.37 -3.52 -1.72
C VAL A 106 15.22 -3.95 -2.63
N ASN A 107 15.23 -3.58 -3.89
CA ASN A 107 14.16 -3.89 -4.86
C ASN A 107 12.77 -3.49 -4.35
N VAL A 108 12.65 -2.32 -3.74
CA VAL A 108 11.39 -1.87 -3.15
C VAL A 108 10.38 -1.55 -4.25
N ARG A 109 9.22 -2.20 -4.17
CA ARG A 109 8.10 -2.05 -5.10
C ARG A 109 6.88 -1.56 -4.33
N TYR A 110 6.09 -0.70 -4.96
CA TYR A 110 4.87 -0.15 -4.37
C TYR A 110 3.68 -0.54 -5.22
N ASP A 111 2.62 -0.95 -4.57
CA ASP A 111 1.32 -1.22 -5.18
C ASP A 111 0.26 -0.43 -4.42
N SER A 112 -0.52 0.37 -5.15
CA SER A 112 -1.51 1.26 -4.58
C SER A 112 -2.88 0.97 -5.17
N ASP A 113 -3.79 0.51 -4.32
CA ASP A 113 -5.18 0.23 -4.65
C ASP A 113 -6.11 1.27 -4.03
N ASN A 114 -7.11 1.70 -4.77
CA ASN A 114 -8.15 2.58 -4.26
C ASN A 114 -9.53 2.02 -4.56
N THR A 115 -10.31 1.81 -3.52
CA THR A 115 -11.73 1.56 -3.64
C THR A 115 -12.48 2.85 -3.38
N ASN A 116 -13.13 3.41 -4.40
CA ASN A 116 -13.92 4.63 -4.31
C ASN A 116 -15.40 4.29 -4.48
N LEU A 117 -16.17 4.44 -3.41
CA LEU A 117 -17.64 4.44 -3.41
C LEU A 117 -18.10 5.85 -3.08
N ILE A 118 -19.32 6.20 -3.48
CA ILE A 118 -19.85 7.58 -3.29
C ILE A 118 -19.77 8.04 -1.83
N VAL A 119 -20.02 7.12 -0.90
CA VAL A 119 -20.03 7.41 0.55
C VAL A 119 -18.80 6.91 1.30
N TYR A 120 -17.97 6.08 0.67
CA TYR A 120 -16.82 5.45 1.32
C TYR A 120 -15.65 5.29 0.35
N THR A 121 -14.47 5.66 0.81
CA THR A 121 -13.22 5.51 0.07
C THR A 121 -12.20 4.79 0.92
N LYS A 122 -11.54 3.78 0.34
CA LYS A 122 -10.55 2.95 1.02
C LYS A 122 -9.28 2.84 0.17
N PRO A 123 -8.29 3.73 0.35
CA PRO A 123 -6.96 3.55 -0.19
C PRO A 123 -6.22 2.43 0.55
N ARG A 124 -5.45 1.67 -0.19
CA ARG A 124 -4.54 0.64 0.29
C ARG A 124 -3.17 0.84 -0.35
N LEU A 125 -2.13 0.73 0.43
CA LEU A 125 -0.75 0.69 -0.04
C LEU A 125 -0.13 -0.65 0.37
N THR A 126 0.50 -1.33 -0.58
CA THR A 126 1.32 -2.52 -0.34
C THR A 126 2.76 -2.20 -0.72
N ILE A 127 3.70 -2.50 0.16
CA ILE A 127 5.15 -2.41 -0.09
C ILE A 127 5.67 -3.84 -0.18
N ARG A 128 6.44 -4.12 -1.23
CA ARG A 128 7.18 -5.38 -1.39
C ARG A 128 8.66 -5.06 -1.52
N ALA A 129 9.50 -5.83 -0.84
CA ALA A 129 10.94 -5.63 -0.91
C ALA A 129 11.69 -6.95 -0.65
N ASP A 130 12.94 -6.99 -1.13
CA ASP A 130 13.91 -7.98 -0.69
C ASP A 130 14.70 -7.40 0.49
N ILE A 131 15.12 -8.26 1.43
CA ILE A 131 15.85 -7.85 2.61
C ILE A 131 17.25 -8.44 2.56
N VAL A 132 18.24 -7.56 2.68
CA VAL A 132 19.65 -7.92 2.78
C VAL A 132 20.17 -7.66 4.18
N GLU A 133 21.10 -8.49 4.61
CA GLU A 133 21.83 -8.35 5.87
C GLU A 133 23.33 -8.19 5.57
N PHE A 134 23.93 -7.13 6.11
CA PHE A 134 25.36 -6.89 5.96
C PHE A 134 26.15 -7.66 7.02
N GLY A 135 27.21 -8.34 6.57
CA GLY A 135 28.23 -8.91 7.43
C GLY A 135 29.07 -7.84 8.12
N GLU A 136 29.86 -8.25 9.06
CA GLU A 136 30.92 -7.42 9.68
C GLU A 136 32.07 -7.19 8.71
#